data_34985332d2919c624d5962fb009e81cb
#
_entry.id   34985332d2919c624d5962fb009e81cb
#
_cell.length_a   1.000
_cell.length_b   1.000
_cell.length_c   1.000
_cell.angle_alpha   90.00
_cell.angle_beta   90.00
_cell.angle_gamma   90.00
#
_symmetry.space_group_name_H-M   'P 1'
#
loop_
_entity.id
_entity.type
_entity.pdbx_description
1 polymer ?
#
loop_
_entity_poly.entity_id
_entity_poly.type
_entity_poly.pdbx_seq_one_letter_code
_entity_poly.pdbx_strand_id
1 'polypeptide(L)'
;MNIPYSEIRISNLIQKAGISRASFYLYFEDKEDLVNWYFEKLCLDSFKEMADQTTLKEALIKKFTFIQSQNTFFKEAFKEDDYNSLTNYDYRCIYDFYKKKIETKTTIDPQLDFLLQMYCHGSIEMTKSWVEKNMYLDIE
;
A
#
# COMPACT_ATOMS: atom_id res chain seq x y z
N MET A 1 17.41 -5.23 6.79
CA MET A 1 18.29 -4.06 6.91
C MET A 1 17.95 -3.35 8.22
N ASN A 2 18.93 -3.20 9.13
CA ASN A 2 18.68 -2.60 10.45
C ASN A 2 18.87 -1.06 10.46
N ILE A 3 18.59 -0.41 9.33
CA ILE A 3 18.71 1.04 9.17
C ILE A 3 17.30 1.62 9.08
N PRO A 4 16.96 2.67 9.86
CA PRO A 4 15.68 3.36 9.71
C PRO A 4 15.44 3.81 8.27
N TYR A 5 14.20 3.74 7.80
CA TYR A 5 13.86 4.10 6.43
C TYR A 5 14.30 5.51 6.04
N SER A 6 14.15 6.48 6.96
CA SER A 6 14.58 7.87 6.75
C SER A 6 16.07 8.01 6.48
N GLU A 7 16.90 7.10 6.98
CA GLU A 7 18.35 7.11 6.81
C GLU A 7 18.83 6.31 5.59
N ILE A 8 17.94 5.53 4.95
CA ILE A 8 18.27 4.77 3.75
C ILE A 8 18.48 5.74 2.59
N ARG A 9 19.68 5.68 2.01
CA ARG A 9 20.04 6.46 0.83
C ARG A 9 20.08 5.57 -0.41
N ILE A 10 19.84 6.17 -1.57
CA ILE A 10 19.95 5.47 -2.85
C ILE A 10 21.33 4.83 -3.02
N SER A 11 22.39 5.50 -2.57
CA SER A 11 23.75 4.95 -2.59
C SER A 11 23.89 3.62 -1.84
N ASN A 12 23.21 3.46 -0.70
CA ASN A 12 23.18 2.20 0.04
C ASN A 12 22.43 1.10 -0.72
N LEU A 13 21.29 1.46 -1.33
CA LEU A 13 20.46 0.52 -2.08
C LEU A 13 21.19 -0.02 -3.32
N ILE A 14 21.77 0.86 -4.12
CA ILE A 14 22.49 0.46 -5.34
C ILE A 14 23.74 -0.37 -5.01
N GLN A 15 24.47 -0.03 -3.96
CA GLN A 15 25.62 -0.80 -3.52
C GLN A 15 25.20 -2.22 -3.11
N LYS A 16 24.17 -2.35 -2.31
CA LYS A 16 23.68 -3.64 -1.85
C LYS A 16 23.09 -4.50 -2.97
N ALA A 17 22.39 -3.86 -3.92
CA ALA A 17 21.83 -4.53 -5.09
C ALA A 17 22.85 -4.85 -6.18
N GLY A 18 24.04 -4.27 -6.12
CA GLY A 18 25.08 -4.46 -7.14
C GLY A 18 24.75 -3.83 -8.48
N ILE A 19 23.98 -2.73 -8.48
CA ILE A 19 23.60 -1.99 -9.69
C ILE A 19 24.25 -0.61 -9.72
N SER A 20 24.28 0.01 -10.91
CA SER A 20 24.75 1.39 -11.06
C SER A 20 23.68 2.40 -10.68
N ARG A 21 24.09 3.62 -10.33
CA ARG A 21 23.18 4.74 -10.10
C ARG A 21 22.33 5.05 -11.34
N ALA A 22 22.93 4.98 -12.53
CA ALA A 22 22.22 5.16 -13.80
C ALA A 22 21.10 4.11 -13.98
N SER A 23 21.38 2.85 -13.65
CA SER A 23 20.38 1.77 -13.71
C SER A 23 19.21 2.02 -12.76
N PHE A 24 19.49 2.51 -11.55
CA PHE A 24 18.43 2.86 -10.60
C PHE A 24 17.49 3.94 -11.16
N TYR A 25 18.07 5.07 -11.62
CA TYR A 25 17.29 6.21 -12.12
C TYR A 25 16.60 5.95 -13.47
N LEU A 26 16.93 4.86 -14.14
CA LEU A 26 16.20 4.40 -15.32
C LEU A 26 14.77 3.95 -14.99
N TYR A 27 14.56 3.42 -13.79
CA TYR A 27 13.29 2.82 -13.36
C TYR A 27 12.58 3.59 -12.24
N PHE A 28 13.32 4.32 -11.39
CA PHE A 28 12.77 4.99 -10.22
C PHE A 28 13.28 6.42 -10.11
N GLU A 29 12.42 7.35 -9.72
CA GLU A 29 12.79 8.75 -9.48
C GLU A 29 13.53 8.91 -8.15
N ASP A 30 13.09 8.21 -7.12
CA ASP A 30 13.64 8.25 -5.76
C ASP A 30 13.37 6.91 -5.02
N LYS A 31 13.74 6.85 -3.74
CA LYS A 31 13.50 5.66 -2.93
C LYS A 31 12.02 5.43 -2.63
N GLU A 32 11.25 6.50 -2.54
CA GLU A 32 9.80 6.48 -2.33
C GLU A 32 9.09 5.84 -3.53
N ASP A 33 9.52 6.18 -4.74
CA ASP A 33 9.01 5.57 -5.96
C ASP A 33 9.29 4.05 -6.01
N LEU A 34 10.47 3.62 -5.56
CA LEU A 34 10.80 2.20 -5.40
C LEU A 34 9.87 1.51 -4.39
N VAL A 35 9.60 2.15 -3.24
CA VAL A 35 8.70 1.60 -2.22
C VAL A 35 7.27 1.49 -2.74
N ASN A 36 6.79 2.51 -3.41
CA ASN A 36 5.46 2.52 -4.02
C ASN A 36 5.32 1.42 -5.08
N TRP A 37 6.32 1.25 -5.93
CA TRP A 37 6.36 0.18 -6.92
C TRP A 37 6.33 -1.21 -6.26
N TYR A 38 7.12 -1.40 -5.20
CA TYR A 38 7.15 -2.66 -4.46
C TYR A 38 5.79 -2.95 -3.82
N PHE A 39 5.20 -1.94 -3.18
CA PHE A 39 3.86 -2.02 -2.60
C PHE A 39 2.81 -2.38 -3.66
N GLU A 40 2.82 -1.70 -4.80
CA GLU A 40 1.90 -1.97 -5.91
C GLU A 40 2.01 -3.42 -6.38
N LYS A 41 3.23 -3.90 -6.58
CA LYS A 41 3.48 -5.28 -7.00
C LYS A 41 2.91 -6.29 -6.00
N LEU A 42 3.15 -6.07 -4.71
CA LEU A 42 2.64 -6.92 -3.65
C LEU A 42 1.10 -6.90 -3.59
N CYS A 43 0.50 -5.71 -3.71
CA CYS A 43 -0.95 -5.54 -3.69
C CYS A 43 -1.62 -6.14 -4.92
N LEU A 44 -1.06 -5.93 -6.12
CA LEU A 44 -1.61 -6.49 -7.35
C LEU A 44 -1.63 -8.02 -7.32
N ASP A 45 -0.61 -8.65 -6.81
CA ASP A 45 -0.57 -10.11 -6.68
C ASP A 45 -1.64 -10.59 -5.69
N SER A 46 -1.84 -9.88 -4.57
CA SER A 46 -2.90 -10.17 -3.61
C SER A 46 -4.30 -9.90 -4.16
N PHE A 47 -4.48 -8.79 -4.89
CA PHE A 47 -5.78 -8.40 -5.46
C PHE A 47 -6.20 -9.26 -6.65
N LYS A 48 -5.28 -9.80 -7.43
CA LYS A 48 -5.61 -10.77 -8.49
C LYS A 48 -6.28 -12.02 -7.95
N GLU A 49 -5.85 -12.49 -6.79
CA GLU A 49 -6.49 -13.62 -6.11
C GLU A 49 -7.87 -13.28 -5.55
N MET A 50 -8.13 -11.98 -5.27
CA MET A 50 -9.39 -11.50 -4.68
C MET A 50 -10.43 -11.07 -5.71
N ALA A 51 -10.09 -10.99 -7.01
CA ALA A 51 -10.87 -10.23 -7.99
C ALA A 51 -12.26 -10.80 -8.28
N ASP A 52 -12.50 -12.12 -8.15
CA ASP A 52 -13.69 -12.71 -8.78
C ASP A 52 -14.73 -13.36 -7.85
N GLN A 53 -14.45 -13.71 -6.60
CA GLN A 53 -15.43 -14.46 -5.79
C GLN A 53 -15.37 -14.25 -4.29
N THR A 54 -14.66 -13.25 -3.79
CA THR A 54 -14.40 -13.11 -2.36
C THR A 54 -15.37 -12.12 -1.71
N THR A 55 -15.89 -12.43 -0.55
CA THR A 55 -16.62 -11.47 0.28
C THR A 55 -15.68 -10.37 0.78
N LEU A 56 -16.24 -9.20 1.13
CA LEU A 56 -15.46 -8.11 1.72
C LEU A 56 -14.69 -8.57 2.96
N LYS A 57 -15.31 -9.40 3.81
CA LYS A 57 -14.68 -9.96 5.00
C LYS A 57 -13.42 -10.77 4.65
N GLU A 58 -13.54 -11.68 3.70
CA GLU A 58 -12.40 -12.52 3.26
C GLU A 58 -11.29 -11.69 2.64
N ALA A 59 -11.66 -10.67 1.85
CA ALA A 59 -10.69 -9.74 1.25
C ALA A 59 -9.93 -8.96 2.32
N LEU A 60 -10.61 -8.48 3.35
CA LEU A 60 -9.98 -7.76 4.47
C LEU A 60 -9.07 -8.69 5.29
N ILE A 61 -9.50 -9.91 5.58
CA ILE A 61 -8.67 -10.90 6.28
C ILE A 61 -7.37 -11.16 5.51
N LYS A 62 -7.45 -11.38 4.21
CA LYS A 62 -6.28 -11.57 3.36
C LYS A 62 -5.36 -10.36 3.37
N LYS A 63 -5.90 -9.16 3.23
CA LYS A 63 -5.15 -7.91 3.27
C LYS A 63 -4.39 -7.77 4.59
N PHE A 64 -5.05 -7.93 5.72
CA PHE A 64 -4.42 -7.78 7.04
C PHE A 64 -3.41 -8.88 7.33
N THR A 65 -3.70 -10.11 6.95
CA THR A 65 -2.74 -11.23 7.06
C THR A 65 -1.48 -10.96 6.26
N PHE A 66 -1.62 -10.42 5.06
CA PHE A 66 -0.49 -10.03 4.23
C PHE A 66 0.35 -8.91 4.89
N ILE A 67 -0.30 -7.84 5.36
CA ILE A 67 0.38 -6.74 6.07
C ILE A 67 1.12 -7.28 7.31
N GLN A 68 0.51 -8.18 8.06
CA GLN A 68 1.12 -8.81 9.22
C GLN A 68 2.36 -9.63 8.85
N SER A 69 2.32 -10.36 7.74
CA SER A 69 3.48 -11.12 7.24
C SER A 69 4.66 -10.22 6.83
N GLN A 70 4.39 -8.97 6.47
CA GLN A 70 5.37 -7.96 6.07
C GLN A 70 5.45 -6.80 7.08
N ASN A 71 5.29 -7.10 8.35
CA ASN A 71 5.11 -6.08 9.40
C ASN A 71 6.26 -5.06 9.49
N THR A 72 7.49 -5.51 9.34
CA THR A 72 8.68 -4.63 9.41
C THR A 72 8.65 -3.61 8.28
N PHE A 73 8.34 -4.05 7.06
CA PHE A 73 8.21 -3.16 5.90
C PHE A 73 7.11 -2.11 6.11
N PHE A 74 5.91 -2.55 6.49
CA PHE A 74 4.78 -1.62 6.66
C PHE A 74 4.97 -0.65 7.82
N LYS A 75 5.57 -1.09 8.93
CA LYS A 75 5.89 -0.18 10.05
C LYS A 75 6.82 0.94 9.61
N GLU A 76 7.87 0.62 8.88
CA GLU A 76 8.81 1.63 8.39
C GLU A 76 8.21 2.52 7.30
N ALA A 77 7.46 1.94 6.36
CA ALA A 77 6.85 2.68 5.27
C ALA A 77 5.78 3.67 5.74
N PHE A 78 4.97 3.33 6.75
CA PHE A 78 3.94 4.22 7.29
C PHE A 78 4.48 5.35 8.18
N LYS A 79 5.75 5.33 8.56
CA LYS A 79 6.36 6.45 9.29
C LYS A 79 6.57 7.70 8.42
N GLU A 80 6.67 7.53 7.11
CA GLU A 80 6.87 8.63 6.18
C GLU A 80 5.51 9.25 5.81
N ASP A 81 5.38 10.56 5.99
CA ASP A 81 4.15 11.30 5.72
C ASP A 81 4.44 12.50 4.81
N ASP A 82 5.00 12.25 3.66
CA ASP A 82 5.24 13.26 2.64
C ASP A 82 4.34 13.09 1.40
N TYR A 83 4.53 13.92 0.39
CA TYR A 83 3.70 13.92 -0.82
C TYR A 83 3.66 12.58 -1.56
N ASN A 84 4.77 11.83 -1.53
CA ASN A 84 4.89 10.50 -2.14
C ASN A 84 4.75 9.38 -1.09
N SER A 85 4.13 9.67 0.04
CA SER A 85 3.97 8.68 1.10
C SER A 85 3.18 7.46 0.65
N LEU A 86 3.47 6.34 1.28
CA LEU A 86 2.74 5.09 1.05
C LEU A 86 1.23 5.26 1.31
N THR A 87 0.86 6.08 2.29
CA THR A 87 -0.54 6.38 2.61
C THR A 87 -1.28 6.97 1.41
N ASN A 88 -0.71 7.98 0.77
CA ASN A 88 -1.31 8.61 -0.41
C ASN A 88 -1.37 7.65 -1.60
N TYR A 89 -0.35 6.86 -1.78
CA TYR A 89 -0.29 5.87 -2.84
C TYR A 89 -1.32 4.75 -2.64
N ASP A 90 -1.38 4.21 -1.43
CA ASP A 90 -2.36 3.18 -1.04
C ASP A 90 -3.80 3.67 -1.24
N TYR A 91 -4.09 4.92 -0.85
CA TYR A 91 -5.40 5.53 -1.09
C TYR A 91 -5.80 5.46 -2.57
N ARG A 92 -4.91 5.91 -3.47
CA ARG A 92 -5.20 5.88 -4.91
C ARG A 92 -5.43 4.47 -5.42
N CYS A 93 -4.60 3.51 -5.00
CA CYS A 93 -4.76 2.11 -5.40
C CYS A 93 -6.09 1.52 -4.94
N ILE A 94 -6.47 1.74 -3.68
CA ILE A 94 -7.74 1.23 -3.11
C ILE A 94 -8.93 1.93 -3.77
N TYR A 95 -8.87 3.24 -3.92
CA TYR A 95 -9.94 4.00 -4.56
C TYR A 95 -10.19 3.52 -5.98
N ASP A 96 -9.14 3.41 -6.80
CA ASP A 96 -9.26 2.96 -8.18
C ASP A 96 -9.78 1.52 -8.28
N PHE A 97 -9.33 0.65 -7.38
CA PHE A 97 -9.80 -0.74 -7.33
C PHE A 97 -11.30 -0.83 -7.05
N TYR A 98 -11.78 -0.18 -5.99
CA TYR A 98 -13.19 -0.20 -5.65
C TYR A 98 -14.06 0.56 -6.66
N LYS A 99 -13.57 1.68 -7.18
CA LYS A 99 -14.26 2.43 -8.22
C LYS A 99 -14.55 1.56 -9.44
N LYS A 100 -13.54 0.89 -9.97
CA LYS A 100 -13.69 -0.03 -11.11
C LYS A 100 -14.69 -1.14 -10.80
N LYS A 101 -14.62 -1.71 -9.60
CA LYS A 101 -15.52 -2.79 -9.17
C LYS A 101 -16.97 -2.33 -9.07
N ILE A 102 -17.22 -1.11 -8.56
CA ILE A 102 -18.56 -0.53 -8.47
C ILE A 102 -19.10 -0.17 -9.86
N GLU A 103 -18.27 0.39 -10.73
CA GLU A 103 -18.66 0.77 -12.10
C GLU A 103 -19.13 -0.42 -12.95
N THR A 104 -18.74 -1.64 -12.60
CA THR A 104 -19.29 -2.84 -13.25
C THR A 104 -20.76 -3.10 -12.93
N LYS A 105 -21.28 -2.49 -11.85
CA LYS A 105 -22.64 -2.74 -11.33
C LYS A 105 -23.56 -1.54 -11.42
N THR A 106 -23.02 -0.34 -11.31
CA THR A 106 -23.79 0.90 -11.31
C THR A 106 -22.93 2.10 -11.71
N THR A 107 -23.59 3.21 -12.06
CA THR A 107 -22.90 4.48 -12.29
C THR A 107 -22.55 5.14 -10.94
N ILE A 108 -21.36 5.69 -10.84
CA ILE A 108 -20.92 6.40 -9.64
C ILE A 108 -21.39 7.86 -9.74
N ASP A 109 -22.39 8.22 -8.94
CA ASP A 109 -22.79 9.61 -8.75
C ASP A 109 -21.93 10.30 -7.66
N PRO A 110 -22.02 11.63 -7.50
CA PRO A 110 -21.21 12.35 -6.52
C PRO A 110 -21.42 11.90 -5.06
N GLN A 111 -22.61 11.43 -4.69
CA GLN A 111 -22.87 10.92 -3.34
C GLN A 111 -22.17 9.58 -3.10
N LEU A 112 -22.25 8.68 -4.06
CA LEU A 112 -21.58 7.39 -3.98
C LEU A 112 -20.06 7.57 -4.00
N ASP A 113 -19.54 8.49 -4.81
CA ASP A 113 -18.12 8.83 -4.82
C ASP A 113 -17.65 9.36 -3.46
N PHE A 114 -18.42 10.22 -2.83
CA PHE A 114 -18.12 10.74 -1.50
C PHE A 114 -18.05 9.61 -0.46
N LEU A 115 -19.00 8.68 -0.47
CA LEU A 115 -18.99 7.51 0.42
C LEU A 115 -17.78 6.61 0.15
N LEU A 116 -17.41 6.41 -1.11
CA LEU A 116 -16.24 5.65 -1.48
C LEU A 116 -14.96 6.29 -0.96
N GLN A 117 -14.83 7.61 -1.07
CA GLN A 117 -13.69 8.35 -0.53
C GLN A 117 -13.62 8.23 0.99
N MET A 118 -14.76 8.36 1.70
CA MET A 118 -14.83 8.15 3.15
C MET A 118 -14.36 6.76 3.55
N TYR A 119 -14.82 5.73 2.84
CA TYR A 119 -14.39 4.34 3.09
C TYR A 119 -12.89 4.17 2.88
N CYS A 120 -12.34 4.68 1.79
CA CYS A 120 -10.91 4.55 1.48
C CYS A 120 -10.05 5.27 2.51
N HIS A 121 -10.37 6.51 2.87
CA HIS A 121 -9.65 7.26 3.89
C HIS A 121 -9.73 6.58 5.26
N GLY A 122 -10.91 6.16 5.67
CA GLY A 122 -11.10 5.45 6.93
C GLY A 122 -10.36 4.12 6.97
N SER A 123 -10.41 3.36 5.90
CA SER A 123 -9.71 2.07 5.79
C SER A 123 -8.19 2.23 5.94
N ILE A 124 -7.61 3.24 5.28
CA ILE A 124 -6.16 3.49 5.34
C ILE A 124 -5.73 3.97 6.72
N GLU A 125 -6.44 4.95 7.29
CA GLU A 125 -6.12 5.48 8.61
C GLU A 125 -6.24 4.40 9.69
N MET A 126 -7.25 3.56 9.64
CA MET A 126 -7.41 2.45 10.57
C MET A 126 -6.33 1.39 10.39
N THR A 127 -5.94 1.09 9.15
CA THR A 127 -4.84 0.16 8.84
C THR A 127 -3.52 0.70 9.37
N LYS A 128 -3.22 1.98 9.11
CA LYS A 128 -2.02 2.65 9.62
C LYS A 128 -1.98 2.63 11.15
N SER A 129 -3.07 2.99 11.80
CA SER A 129 -3.19 2.96 13.26
C SER A 129 -2.95 1.56 13.83
N TRP A 130 -3.51 0.54 13.19
CA TRP A 130 -3.31 -0.85 13.59
C TRP A 130 -1.85 -1.29 13.48
N VAL A 131 -1.18 -0.94 12.38
CA VAL A 131 0.26 -1.21 12.20
C VAL A 131 1.11 -0.48 13.24
N GLU A 132 0.85 0.80 13.48
CA GLU A 132 1.58 1.62 14.45
C GLU A 132 1.44 1.11 15.89
N LYS A 133 0.29 0.54 16.23
CA LYS A 133 -0.01 -0.06 17.53
C LYS A 133 0.36 -1.55 17.64
N ASN A 134 1.34 -2.00 16.84
CA ASN A 134 1.81 -3.39 16.84
C ASN A 134 0.73 -4.43 16.55
N MET A 135 -0.23 -4.08 15.68
CA MET A 135 -1.26 -5.03 15.22
C MET A 135 -2.05 -5.64 16.39
N TYR A 136 -2.52 -4.78 17.28
CA TYR A 136 -3.10 -5.12 18.59
C TYR A 136 -4.44 -5.87 18.53
N LEU A 137 -5.16 -5.78 17.40
CA LEU A 137 -6.40 -6.51 17.18
C LEU A 137 -6.15 -7.77 16.36
N ASP A 138 -6.82 -8.85 16.75
CA ASP A 138 -6.82 -10.07 15.99
C ASP A 138 -7.52 -9.87 14.63
N ILE A 139 -7.02 -10.53 13.61
CA ILE A 139 -7.56 -10.40 12.25
C ILE A 139 -8.89 -11.16 12.12
N GLU A 140 -9.05 -12.23 12.86
CA GLU A 140 -10.26 -13.07 12.90
C GLU A 140 -11.22 -12.61 14.01
#